data_af4528e4e0a4ef9cab044afa9d23719c
#
_entry.id   af4528e4e0a4ef9cab044afa9d23719c
#
_cell.length_a   1.000
_cell.length_b   1.000
_cell.length_c   1.000
_cell.angle_alpha   90.00
_cell.angle_beta   90.00
_cell.angle_gamma   90.00
#
_symmetry.space_group_name_H-M   'P 1'
#
loop_
_entity.id
_entity.type
_entity.pdbx_description
1 polymer ?
#
loop_
_entity_poly.entity_id
_entity_poly.type
_entity_poly.pdbx_seq_one_letter_code
_entity_poly.pdbx_strand_id
1 'polypeptide(L)'
;MLADYRLKWGASKLNVYEGPRRGFVGNFLSLTCNAQVQADYYSFSDQDDIWHAEKLEHAMEWLRTVPSDTPALYCTRTLLVNEENRPIGLSPLFQRRPAFENALAQNIAGGNTMVFNNAARQLLLRAGPLVDVAAHDWWVYLAVTACGGQVKYDSRPSLRYRQHNSNLIGANRGLLARLTRIRMLFKGHLKEWNARNIEALGQLRSLMTPPNVTLLSDFIRARDSALFGRIRKFRSTGIYRQTALGNFGMLLAVIFNKL
;
A
#
# COMPACT_ATOMS: atom_id res chain seq x y z
N MET A 1 -26.19 11.42 8.70
CA MET A 1 -25.23 11.87 7.65
C MET A 1 -25.22 10.95 6.43
N LEU A 2 -24.73 9.68 6.47
CA LEU A 2 -24.76 8.82 5.25
C LEU A 2 -26.17 8.57 4.71
N ALA A 3 -27.17 8.38 5.59
CA ALA A 3 -28.56 8.22 5.20
C ALA A 3 -29.09 9.45 4.42
N ASP A 4 -28.73 10.66 4.85
CA ASP A 4 -29.17 11.90 4.21
C ASP A 4 -28.54 12.05 2.81
N TYR A 5 -27.26 11.70 2.67
CA TYR A 5 -26.60 11.68 1.35
C TYR A 5 -27.19 10.60 0.44
N ARG A 6 -27.54 9.43 0.96
CA ARG A 6 -28.22 8.36 0.19
C ARG A 6 -29.58 8.81 -0.32
N LEU A 7 -30.36 9.54 0.50
CA LEU A 7 -31.62 10.14 0.06
C LEU A 7 -31.40 11.18 -1.05
N LYS A 8 -30.35 12.02 -0.90
CA LYS A 8 -30.02 13.08 -1.86
C LYS A 8 -29.50 12.54 -3.20
N TRP A 9 -28.63 11.52 -3.18
CA TRP A 9 -27.93 11.02 -4.38
C TRP A 9 -28.57 9.78 -4.98
N GLY A 10 -29.43 9.08 -4.25
CA GLY A 10 -30.07 7.83 -4.66
C GLY A 10 -29.19 6.60 -4.42
N ALA A 11 -29.84 5.45 -4.31
CA ALA A 11 -29.18 4.17 -4.04
C ALA A 11 -28.24 3.70 -5.18
N SER A 12 -28.42 4.23 -6.39
CA SER A 12 -27.52 3.94 -7.52
C SER A 12 -26.15 4.60 -7.38
N LYS A 13 -26.03 5.68 -6.59
CA LYS A 13 -24.80 6.45 -6.42
C LYS A 13 -24.14 6.26 -5.05
N LEU A 14 -24.92 5.89 -4.02
CA LEU A 14 -24.41 5.69 -2.67
C LEU A 14 -25.01 4.42 -2.04
N ASN A 15 -24.19 3.39 -1.94
CA ASN A 15 -24.49 2.19 -1.19
C ASN A 15 -23.72 2.20 0.14
N VAL A 16 -24.41 1.81 1.22
CA VAL A 16 -23.84 1.73 2.57
C VAL A 16 -23.88 0.27 3.00
N TYR A 17 -22.71 -0.26 3.37
CA TYR A 17 -22.53 -1.61 3.86
C TYR A 17 -22.02 -1.58 5.29
N GLU A 18 -22.45 -2.51 6.13
CA GLU A 18 -21.88 -2.69 7.46
C GLU A 18 -20.46 -3.28 7.33
N GLY A 19 -19.51 -2.65 8.01
CA GLY A 19 -18.14 -3.15 8.07
C GLY A 19 -17.99 -4.32 9.06
N PRO A 20 -16.92 -5.13 8.95
CA PRO A 20 -16.70 -6.33 9.76
C PRO A 20 -16.25 -6.03 11.19
N ARG A 21 -16.08 -4.76 11.58
CA ARG A 21 -15.59 -4.31 12.90
C ARG A 21 -14.20 -4.88 13.26
N ARG A 22 -13.35 -5.07 12.25
CA ARG A 22 -11.98 -5.64 12.36
C ARG A 22 -10.88 -4.62 12.00
N GLY A 23 -11.10 -3.36 12.39
CA GLY A 23 -10.20 -2.26 12.08
C GLY A 23 -10.30 -1.79 10.62
N PHE A 24 -9.50 -0.78 10.27
CA PHE A 24 -9.57 -0.14 8.95
C PHE A 24 -9.19 -1.10 7.82
N VAL A 25 -8.17 -1.95 8.00
CA VAL A 25 -7.75 -2.94 6.99
C VAL A 25 -8.90 -3.87 6.63
N GLY A 26 -9.52 -4.47 7.64
CA GLY A 26 -10.67 -5.36 7.45
C GLY A 26 -11.85 -4.64 6.80
N ASN A 27 -12.07 -3.36 7.15
CA ASN A 27 -13.14 -2.56 6.56
C ASN A 27 -12.95 -2.33 5.07
N PHE A 28 -11.75 -1.88 4.65
CA PHE A 28 -11.44 -1.68 3.23
C PHE A 28 -11.46 -2.99 2.43
N LEU A 29 -10.87 -4.07 2.97
CA LEU A 29 -10.83 -5.35 2.27
C LEU A 29 -12.22 -5.99 2.15
N SER A 30 -13.08 -5.90 3.17
CA SER A 30 -14.44 -6.41 3.10
C SER A 30 -15.26 -5.73 2.00
N LEU A 31 -15.13 -4.41 1.87
CA LEU A 31 -15.80 -3.64 0.82
C LEU A 31 -15.22 -3.96 -0.56
N THR A 32 -13.89 -4.02 -0.68
CA THR A 32 -13.22 -4.36 -1.94
C THR A 32 -13.59 -5.75 -2.43
N CYS A 33 -13.77 -6.70 -1.52
CA CYS A 33 -14.15 -8.09 -1.83
C CYS A 33 -15.67 -8.32 -1.88
N ASN A 34 -16.50 -7.29 -1.68
CA ASN A 34 -17.95 -7.44 -1.74
C ASN A 34 -18.39 -7.73 -3.19
N ALA A 35 -19.09 -8.85 -3.40
CA ALA A 35 -19.56 -9.28 -4.71
C ALA A 35 -20.55 -8.30 -5.36
N GLN A 36 -21.25 -7.48 -4.55
CA GLN A 36 -22.19 -6.46 -5.04
C GLN A 36 -21.50 -5.20 -5.57
N VAL A 37 -20.21 -5.00 -5.24
CA VAL A 37 -19.42 -3.87 -5.73
C VAL A 37 -18.71 -4.29 -7.01
N GLN A 38 -19.21 -3.85 -8.15
CA GLN A 38 -18.64 -4.16 -9.47
C GLN A 38 -18.40 -2.89 -10.26
N ALA A 39 -17.19 -2.73 -10.78
CA ALA A 39 -16.76 -1.62 -11.61
C ALA A 39 -15.50 -2.02 -12.41
N ASP A 40 -15.16 -1.22 -13.41
CA ASP A 40 -13.90 -1.39 -14.15
C ASP A 40 -12.71 -0.87 -13.34
N TYR A 41 -12.94 0.15 -12.48
CA TYR A 41 -11.91 0.80 -11.67
C TYR A 41 -12.41 1.07 -10.26
N TYR A 42 -11.48 1.03 -9.32
CA TYR A 42 -11.73 1.17 -7.88
C TYR A 42 -10.78 2.20 -7.28
N SER A 43 -11.24 2.98 -6.31
CA SER A 43 -10.41 3.91 -5.54
C SER A 43 -10.76 3.82 -4.06
N PHE A 44 -9.74 3.85 -3.21
CA PHE A 44 -9.95 4.05 -1.78
C PHE A 44 -10.14 5.52 -1.45
N SER A 45 -10.93 5.80 -0.42
CA SER A 45 -11.16 7.13 0.10
C SER A 45 -11.23 7.11 1.62
N ASP A 46 -10.43 7.97 2.25
CA ASP A 46 -10.57 8.28 3.66
C ASP A 46 -11.61 9.40 3.83
N GLN A 47 -12.31 9.42 4.97
CA GLN A 47 -13.46 10.31 5.19
C GLN A 47 -13.08 11.78 5.47
N ASP A 48 -11.81 12.04 5.76
CA ASP A 48 -11.27 13.34 6.20
C ASP A 48 -10.36 14.02 5.17
N ASP A 49 -10.13 13.36 4.03
CA ASP A 49 -9.32 13.90 2.94
C ASP A 49 -10.12 14.71 1.92
N ILE A 50 -9.45 15.61 1.23
CA ILE A 50 -10.04 16.41 0.15
C ILE A 50 -9.37 16.04 -1.15
N TRP A 51 -10.10 15.38 -2.05
CA TRP A 51 -9.63 15.07 -3.39
C TRP A 51 -9.50 16.31 -4.26
N HIS A 52 -8.44 16.38 -5.07
CA HIS A 52 -8.37 17.34 -6.15
C HIS A 52 -9.34 16.93 -7.26
N ALA A 53 -9.91 17.91 -7.97
CA ALA A 53 -10.93 17.66 -8.99
C ALA A 53 -10.44 16.69 -10.09
N GLU A 54 -9.16 16.78 -10.45
CA GLU A 54 -8.53 16.02 -11.52
C GLU A 54 -8.00 14.65 -11.08
N LYS A 55 -8.20 14.25 -9.81
CA LYS A 55 -7.63 13.00 -9.25
C LYS A 55 -7.96 11.79 -10.10
N LEU A 56 -9.23 11.58 -10.39
CA LEU A 56 -9.67 10.41 -11.15
C LEU A 56 -9.30 10.53 -12.63
N GLU A 57 -9.37 11.72 -13.20
CA GLU A 57 -8.99 11.98 -14.58
C GLU A 57 -7.55 11.58 -14.85
N HIS A 58 -6.58 12.08 -14.06
CA HIS A 58 -5.17 11.72 -14.19
C HIS A 58 -4.91 10.23 -13.99
N ALA A 59 -5.64 9.58 -13.07
CA ALA A 59 -5.53 8.14 -12.90
C ALA A 59 -6.03 7.39 -14.13
N MET A 60 -7.18 7.80 -14.69
CA MET A 60 -7.79 7.17 -15.84
C MET A 60 -7.03 7.38 -17.14
N GLU A 61 -6.36 8.54 -17.32
CA GLU A 61 -5.46 8.79 -18.45
C GLU A 61 -4.40 7.68 -18.56
N TRP A 62 -3.83 7.26 -17.45
CA TRP A 62 -2.84 6.19 -17.48
C TRP A 62 -3.46 4.80 -17.42
N LEU A 63 -4.45 4.54 -16.58
CA LEU A 63 -5.03 3.21 -16.42
C LEU A 63 -5.63 2.67 -17.71
N ARG A 64 -6.19 3.53 -18.56
CA ARG A 64 -6.72 3.17 -19.88
C ARG A 64 -5.64 2.75 -20.88
N THR A 65 -4.36 3.06 -20.63
CA THR A 65 -3.24 2.61 -21.48
C THR A 65 -2.77 1.20 -21.14
N VAL A 66 -3.20 0.66 -19.98
CA VAL A 66 -2.85 -0.69 -19.53
C VAL A 66 -3.92 -1.68 -20.01
N PRO A 67 -3.55 -2.86 -20.55
CA PRO A 67 -4.52 -3.89 -20.92
C PRO A 67 -5.44 -4.25 -19.76
N SER A 68 -6.74 -4.47 -20.05
CA SER A 68 -7.77 -4.66 -19.01
C SER A 68 -7.57 -5.91 -18.14
N ASP A 69 -6.87 -6.92 -18.67
CA ASP A 69 -6.50 -8.16 -18.00
C ASP A 69 -5.19 -8.07 -17.19
N THR A 70 -4.43 -7.02 -17.38
CA THR A 70 -3.19 -6.77 -16.63
C THR A 70 -3.50 -5.99 -15.35
N PRO A 71 -3.16 -6.52 -14.14
CA PRO A 71 -3.36 -5.79 -12.89
C PRO A 71 -2.63 -4.45 -12.91
N ALA A 72 -3.35 -3.36 -12.60
CA ALA A 72 -2.80 -2.02 -12.64
C ALA A 72 -3.17 -1.19 -11.41
N LEU A 73 -2.17 -0.47 -10.87
CA LEU A 73 -2.30 0.42 -9.72
C LEU A 73 -1.71 1.78 -10.05
N TYR A 74 -2.53 2.83 -9.98
CA TYR A 74 -2.09 4.21 -9.98
C TYR A 74 -2.11 4.76 -8.55
N CYS A 75 -1.08 5.48 -8.15
CA CYS A 75 -1.00 6.14 -6.85
C CYS A 75 -0.17 7.43 -6.94
N THR A 76 -0.32 8.31 -5.95
CA THR A 76 0.30 9.64 -6.01
C THR A 76 0.95 10.05 -4.69
N ARG A 77 1.68 11.16 -4.73
CA ARG A 77 1.97 11.96 -3.53
C ARG A 77 0.70 12.58 -2.96
N THR A 78 0.83 13.10 -1.74
CA THR A 78 -0.21 13.90 -1.07
C THR A 78 0.30 15.30 -0.76
N LEU A 79 -0.60 16.29 -0.82
CA LEU A 79 -0.40 17.59 -0.20
C LEU A 79 -0.84 17.47 1.27
N LEU A 80 0.11 17.66 2.18
CA LEU A 80 -0.17 17.59 3.61
C LEU A 80 -0.81 18.92 4.05
N VAL A 81 -1.92 18.83 4.76
CA VAL A 81 -2.61 20.00 5.34
C VAL A 81 -2.85 19.81 6.84
N ASN A 82 -2.94 20.92 7.57
CA ASN A 82 -3.33 20.89 8.98
C ASN A 82 -4.87 20.78 9.14
N GLU A 83 -5.37 20.84 10.38
CA GLU A 83 -6.80 20.74 10.69
C GLU A 83 -7.62 21.84 10.01
N GLU A 84 -7.05 23.06 9.85
CA GLU A 84 -7.64 24.20 9.17
C GLU A 84 -7.48 24.16 7.64
N ASN A 85 -7.05 23.01 7.08
CA ASN A 85 -6.82 22.82 5.64
C ASN A 85 -5.71 23.71 5.04
N ARG A 86 -4.78 24.23 5.85
CA ARG A 86 -3.64 25.00 5.37
C ARG A 86 -2.49 24.08 4.97
N PRO A 87 -1.85 24.27 3.80
CA PRO A 87 -0.72 23.45 3.38
C PRO A 87 0.46 23.52 4.37
N ILE A 88 0.97 22.35 4.76
CA ILE A 88 2.14 22.21 5.64
C ILE A 88 3.30 21.48 4.95
N GLY A 89 3.10 20.98 3.73
CA GLY A 89 4.13 20.36 2.90
C GLY A 89 3.61 19.26 2.00
N LEU A 90 4.53 18.47 1.47
CA LEU A 90 4.24 17.33 0.59
C LEU A 90 4.73 16.04 1.25
N SER A 91 4.08 14.90 0.97
CA SER A 91 4.61 13.58 1.31
C SER A 91 5.97 13.34 0.61
N PRO A 92 6.80 12.39 1.04
CA PRO A 92 8.07 12.12 0.40
C PRO A 92 7.92 11.88 -1.12
N LEU A 93 8.85 12.42 -1.90
CA LEU A 93 8.94 12.11 -3.32
C LEU A 93 9.71 10.81 -3.49
N PHE A 94 9.09 9.83 -4.13
CA PHE A 94 9.71 8.57 -4.50
C PHE A 94 10.06 8.60 -5.98
N GLN A 95 11.33 8.34 -6.31
CA GLN A 95 11.86 8.47 -7.68
C GLN A 95 12.27 7.13 -8.27
N ARG A 96 12.47 6.10 -7.43
CA ARG A 96 12.80 4.76 -7.92
C ARG A 96 11.53 4.09 -8.43
N ARG A 97 11.65 3.33 -9.51
CA ARG A 97 10.53 2.63 -10.13
C ARG A 97 9.82 1.73 -9.11
N PRO A 98 8.47 1.77 -9.03
CA PRO A 98 7.72 0.78 -8.28
C PRO A 98 8.01 -0.63 -8.80
N ALA A 99 8.26 -1.59 -7.90
CA ALA A 99 8.58 -2.97 -8.26
C ALA A 99 8.32 -3.90 -7.06
N PHE A 100 8.29 -5.21 -7.28
CA PHE A 100 8.04 -6.17 -6.20
C PHE A 100 9.15 -6.15 -5.14
N GLU A 101 10.41 -5.92 -5.54
CA GLU A 101 11.55 -5.71 -4.64
C GLU A 101 11.33 -4.53 -3.69
N ASN A 102 10.70 -3.46 -4.18
CA ASN A 102 10.34 -2.33 -3.33
C ASN A 102 9.12 -2.65 -2.45
N ALA A 103 8.11 -3.32 -3.00
CA ALA A 103 6.90 -3.68 -2.28
C ALA A 103 7.18 -4.59 -1.07
N LEU A 104 8.14 -5.51 -1.16
CA LEU A 104 8.59 -6.34 -0.04
C LEU A 104 9.24 -5.54 1.10
N ALA A 105 9.70 -4.31 0.83
CA ALA A 105 10.40 -3.47 1.81
C ALA A 105 9.56 -2.33 2.38
N GLN A 106 8.59 -1.82 1.63
CA GLN A 106 7.75 -0.69 2.03
C GLN A 106 6.52 -0.50 1.15
N ASN A 107 5.50 0.16 1.69
CA ASN A 107 4.41 0.71 0.89
C ASN A 107 4.88 1.89 0.03
N ILE A 108 4.27 2.06 -1.15
CA ILE A 108 4.60 3.14 -2.10
C ILE A 108 3.82 4.43 -1.85
N ALA A 109 2.56 4.31 -1.40
CA ALA A 109 1.67 5.46 -1.20
C ALA A 109 0.52 5.10 -0.26
N GLY A 110 -0.17 6.08 0.28
CA GLY A 110 -1.38 5.87 1.07
C GLY A 110 -2.57 5.39 0.21
N GLY A 111 -3.43 4.56 0.78
CA GLY A 111 -4.60 4.01 0.11
C GLY A 111 -5.52 5.08 -0.49
N ASN A 112 -5.68 6.18 0.22
CA ASN A 112 -6.46 7.35 -0.22
C ASN A 112 -6.02 7.94 -1.57
N THR A 113 -4.79 7.65 -2.03
CA THR A 113 -4.31 8.08 -3.35
C THR A 113 -4.53 7.06 -4.44
N MET A 114 -4.84 5.82 -4.08
CA MET A 114 -4.82 4.67 -4.98
C MET A 114 -6.07 4.60 -5.85
N VAL A 115 -5.84 4.33 -7.15
CA VAL A 115 -6.85 3.91 -8.12
C VAL A 115 -6.34 2.67 -8.83
N PHE A 116 -7.15 1.62 -8.94
CA PHE A 116 -6.74 0.36 -9.53
C PHE A 116 -7.85 -0.24 -10.39
N ASN A 117 -7.48 -1.08 -11.37
CA ASN A 117 -8.43 -1.72 -12.27
C ASN A 117 -9.04 -3.00 -11.70
N ASN A 118 -10.03 -3.55 -12.41
CA ASN A 118 -10.68 -4.79 -11.99
C ASN A 118 -9.71 -5.99 -11.96
N ALA A 119 -8.71 -6.06 -12.84
CA ALA A 119 -7.71 -7.14 -12.81
C ALA A 119 -6.92 -7.13 -11.49
N ALA A 120 -6.55 -5.95 -10.97
CA ALA A 120 -5.93 -5.84 -9.64
C ALA A 120 -6.90 -6.25 -8.53
N ARG A 121 -8.21 -5.87 -8.64
CA ARG A 121 -9.22 -6.32 -7.68
C ARG A 121 -9.38 -7.84 -7.65
N GLN A 122 -9.30 -8.52 -8.79
CA GLN A 122 -9.39 -9.99 -8.83
C GLN A 122 -8.30 -10.67 -7.99
N LEU A 123 -7.10 -10.07 -7.89
CA LEU A 123 -6.05 -10.56 -6.98
C LEU A 123 -6.49 -10.46 -5.51
N LEU A 124 -7.13 -9.35 -5.14
CA LEU A 124 -7.63 -9.13 -3.78
C LEU A 124 -8.77 -10.09 -3.44
N LEU A 125 -9.68 -10.32 -4.38
CA LEU A 125 -10.76 -11.30 -4.27
C LEU A 125 -10.22 -12.73 -4.08
N ARG A 126 -9.14 -13.08 -4.80
CA ARG A 126 -8.50 -14.40 -4.68
C ARG A 126 -7.91 -14.64 -3.29
N ALA A 127 -7.32 -13.61 -2.68
CA ALA A 127 -6.81 -13.68 -1.32
C ALA A 127 -7.94 -13.64 -0.27
N GLY A 128 -9.05 -13.01 -0.61
CA GLY A 128 -10.25 -12.92 0.22
C GLY A 128 -10.24 -11.77 1.24
N PRO A 129 -11.42 -11.45 1.80
CA PRO A 129 -11.61 -10.32 2.70
C PRO A 129 -11.01 -10.51 4.11
N LEU A 130 -10.64 -11.74 4.45
CA LEU A 130 -10.11 -12.09 5.77
C LEU A 130 -8.58 -12.23 5.78
N VAL A 131 -7.90 -11.94 4.66
CA VAL A 131 -6.46 -12.00 4.59
C VAL A 131 -5.83 -11.08 5.64
N ASP A 132 -4.88 -11.63 6.41
CA ASP A 132 -4.18 -10.87 7.44
C ASP A 132 -2.95 -10.16 6.84
N VAL A 133 -3.03 -8.84 6.73
CA VAL A 133 -1.99 -8.01 6.13
C VAL A 133 -1.69 -6.79 7.01
N ALA A 134 -0.52 -6.22 6.83
CA ALA A 134 -0.09 -5.06 7.61
C ALA A 134 -0.95 -3.81 7.35
N ALA A 135 -1.33 -3.57 6.08
CA ALA A 135 -2.19 -2.48 5.65
C ALA A 135 -2.80 -2.82 4.28
N HIS A 136 -4.03 -2.38 4.03
CA HIS A 136 -4.78 -2.70 2.80
C HIS A 136 -4.12 -2.10 1.54
N ASP A 137 -3.59 -0.91 1.65
CA ASP A 137 -2.90 -0.19 0.58
C ASP A 137 -1.55 -0.84 0.24
N TRP A 138 -0.77 -1.24 1.25
CA TRP A 138 0.45 -2.00 1.03
C TRP A 138 0.16 -3.37 0.41
N TRP A 139 -0.95 -3.99 0.81
CA TRP A 139 -1.39 -5.25 0.22
C TRP A 139 -1.72 -5.14 -1.26
N VAL A 140 -2.44 -4.09 -1.69
CA VAL A 140 -2.69 -3.86 -3.13
C VAL A 140 -1.38 -3.72 -3.90
N TYR A 141 -0.43 -2.95 -3.38
CA TYR A 141 0.88 -2.76 -4.02
C TYR A 141 1.66 -4.08 -4.13
N LEU A 142 1.68 -4.89 -3.07
CA LEU A 142 2.28 -6.22 -3.05
C LEU A 142 1.62 -7.16 -4.06
N ALA A 143 0.30 -7.27 -4.04
CA ALA A 143 -0.44 -8.18 -4.91
C ALA A 143 -0.23 -7.85 -6.39
N VAL A 144 -0.38 -6.57 -6.75
CA VAL A 144 -0.20 -6.11 -8.15
C VAL A 144 1.23 -6.38 -8.64
N THR A 145 2.24 -6.00 -7.86
CA THR A 145 3.64 -6.19 -8.28
C THR A 145 4.06 -7.65 -8.27
N ALA A 146 3.63 -8.46 -7.29
CA ALA A 146 3.93 -9.88 -7.21
C ALA A 146 3.42 -10.65 -8.44
N CYS A 147 2.22 -10.30 -8.94
CA CYS A 147 1.57 -10.95 -10.07
C CYS A 147 1.93 -10.31 -11.44
N GLY A 148 3.00 -9.54 -11.52
CA GLY A 148 3.49 -8.96 -12.79
C GLY A 148 2.67 -7.78 -13.29
N GLY A 149 1.82 -7.19 -12.47
CA GLY A 149 1.04 -6.01 -12.80
C GLY A 149 1.88 -4.74 -12.89
N GLN A 150 1.26 -3.69 -13.39
CA GLN A 150 1.89 -2.38 -13.58
C GLN A 150 1.52 -1.41 -12.47
N VAL A 151 2.50 -0.64 -12.00
CA VAL A 151 2.30 0.40 -10.98
C VAL A 151 2.86 1.72 -11.46
N LYS A 152 2.05 2.77 -11.42
CA LYS A 152 2.48 4.15 -11.66
C LYS A 152 2.38 4.96 -10.37
N TYR A 153 3.52 5.48 -9.92
CA TYR A 153 3.58 6.49 -8.88
C TYR A 153 3.71 7.87 -9.54
N ASP A 154 2.70 8.72 -9.36
CA ASP A 154 2.71 10.09 -9.87
C ASP A 154 3.24 11.05 -8.79
N SER A 155 4.17 11.91 -9.15
CA SER A 155 4.73 12.92 -8.27
C SER A 155 3.79 14.09 -7.98
N ARG A 156 2.73 14.26 -8.77
CA ARG A 156 1.69 15.28 -8.56
C ARG A 156 0.76 14.84 -7.44
N PRO A 157 0.51 15.68 -6.43
CA PRO A 157 -0.49 15.37 -5.40
C PRO A 157 -1.89 15.25 -6.01
N SER A 158 -2.64 14.23 -5.61
CA SER A 158 -4.03 14.06 -6.05
C SER A 158 -5.07 14.44 -4.98
N LEU A 159 -4.60 14.73 -3.78
CA LEU A 159 -5.47 15.07 -2.64
C LEU A 159 -4.72 15.87 -1.57
N ARG A 160 -5.49 16.50 -0.71
CA ARG A 160 -5.06 17.12 0.55
C ARG A 160 -5.24 16.10 1.67
N TYR A 161 -4.12 15.64 2.23
CA TYR A 161 -4.10 14.70 3.33
C TYR A 161 -4.06 15.44 4.67
N ARG A 162 -5.14 15.34 5.43
CA ARG A 162 -5.28 16.04 6.70
C ARG A 162 -4.43 15.38 7.78
N GLN A 163 -3.61 16.21 8.44
CA GLN A 163 -2.80 15.78 9.58
C GLN A 163 -3.50 16.22 10.87
N HIS A 164 -3.83 15.25 11.72
CA HIS A 164 -4.33 15.47 13.07
C HIS A 164 -3.69 14.45 14.04
N ASN A 165 -3.80 14.72 15.34
CA ASN A 165 -3.10 13.93 16.37
C ASN A 165 -3.51 12.44 16.42
N SER A 166 -4.66 12.08 15.84
CA SER A 166 -5.18 10.71 15.79
C SER A 166 -4.81 9.93 14.52
N ASN A 167 -4.01 10.50 13.60
CA ASN A 167 -3.57 9.77 12.41
C ASN A 167 -2.72 8.55 12.80
N LEU A 168 -3.17 7.35 12.43
CA LEU A 168 -2.47 6.08 12.70
C LEU A 168 -1.08 6.06 12.06
N ILE A 169 -0.94 6.67 10.89
CA ILE A 169 0.32 6.82 10.16
C ILE A 169 0.42 8.27 9.70
N GLY A 170 0.91 9.14 10.57
CA GLY A 170 1.13 10.56 10.24
C GLY A 170 2.42 10.77 9.44
N ALA A 171 2.44 11.82 8.59
CA ALA A 171 3.64 12.28 7.88
C ALA A 171 4.55 13.06 8.84
N ASN A 172 4.94 12.46 9.94
CA ASN A 172 5.80 13.08 10.95
C ASN A 172 7.15 13.48 10.34
N ARG A 173 7.40 14.77 10.20
CA ARG A 173 8.69 15.35 9.83
C ARG A 173 9.45 15.76 11.08
N GLY A 174 10.76 15.41 11.17
CA GLY A 174 11.64 15.83 12.25
C GLY A 174 12.46 14.71 12.88
N LEU A 175 13.38 15.07 13.77
CA LEU A 175 14.26 14.14 14.48
C LEU A 175 13.46 13.18 15.38
N LEU A 176 12.42 13.63 16.05
CA LEU A 176 11.54 12.80 16.88
C LEU A 176 10.83 11.71 16.09
N ALA A 177 10.36 12.02 14.88
CA ALA A 177 9.75 11.03 13.99
C ALA A 177 10.77 10.00 13.47
N ARG A 178 12.03 10.43 13.26
CA ARG A 178 13.12 9.50 12.90
C ARG A 178 13.43 8.55 14.08
N LEU A 179 13.51 9.06 15.30
CA LEU A 179 13.70 8.27 16.51
C LEU A 179 12.54 7.29 16.74
N THR A 180 11.30 7.72 16.54
CA THR A 180 10.12 6.86 16.63
C THR A 180 10.18 5.71 15.61
N ARG A 181 10.56 5.98 14.36
CA ARG A 181 10.71 4.93 13.32
C ARG A 181 11.83 3.95 13.65
N ILE A 182 12.96 4.44 14.17
CA ILE A 182 14.06 3.59 14.65
C ILE A 182 13.58 2.72 15.83
N ARG A 183 12.85 3.31 16.78
CA ARG A 183 12.27 2.57 17.92
C ARG A 183 11.26 1.51 17.46
N MET A 184 10.41 1.81 16.47
CA MET A 184 9.48 0.83 15.86
C MET A 184 10.22 -0.31 15.17
N LEU A 185 11.34 -0.01 14.49
CA LEU A 185 12.21 -1.03 13.91
C LEU A 185 12.73 -1.99 14.97
N PHE A 186 13.27 -1.47 16.07
CA PHE A 186 13.78 -2.30 17.17
C PHE A 186 12.68 -3.06 17.92
N LYS A 187 11.45 -2.54 17.98
CA LYS A 187 10.30 -3.26 18.54
C LYS A 187 9.83 -4.45 17.68
N GLY A 188 10.37 -4.62 16.47
CA GLY A 188 10.06 -5.78 15.62
C GLY A 188 8.80 -5.66 14.76
N HIS A 189 8.14 -4.49 14.73
CA HIS A 189 6.94 -4.29 13.89
C HIS A 189 7.18 -4.61 12.41
N LEU A 190 8.35 -4.27 11.87
CA LEU A 190 8.68 -4.59 10.49
C LEU A 190 8.73 -6.11 10.25
N LYS A 191 9.29 -6.86 11.20
CA LYS A 191 9.35 -8.33 11.14
C LYS A 191 7.96 -8.96 11.14
N GLU A 192 7.08 -8.45 11.99
CA GLU A 192 5.68 -8.89 12.09
C GLU A 192 4.91 -8.56 10.81
N TRP A 193 5.00 -7.31 10.32
CA TRP A 193 4.33 -6.89 9.09
C TRP A 193 4.79 -7.71 7.88
N ASN A 194 6.10 -7.95 7.77
CA ASN A 194 6.63 -8.79 6.72
C ASN A 194 6.15 -10.24 6.83
N ALA A 195 6.06 -10.80 8.04
CA ALA A 195 5.54 -12.15 8.24
C ALA A 195 4.10 -12.29 7.75
N ARG A 196 3.21 -11.37 8.15
CA ARG A 196 1.81 -11.31 7.70
C ARG A 196 1.71 -11.15 6.18
N ASN A 197 2.44 -10.21 5.60
CA ASN A 197 2.44 -9.98 4.15
C ASN A 197 2.99 -11.18 3.36
N ILE A 198 4.01 -11.87 3.85
CA ILE A 198 4.56 -13.08 3.22
C ILE A 198 3.53 -14.21 3.24
N GLU A 199 2.87 -14.41 4.38
CA GLU A 199 1.80 -15.42 4.51
C GLU A 199 0.65 -15.12 3.55
N ALA A 200 0.21 -13.86 3.50
CA ALA A 200 -0.82 -13.41 2.57
C ALA A 200 -0.44 -13.64 1.10
N LEU A 201 0.81 -13.40 0.70
CA LEU A 201 1.31 -13.67 -0.65
C LEU A 201 1.25 -15.17 -1.01
N GLY A 202 1.22 -16.06 -0.02
CA GLY A 202 0.99 -17.49 -0.22
C GLY A 202 -0.34 -17.77 -0.94
N GLN A 203 -1.40 -16.99 -0.69
CA GLN A 203 -2.71 -17.10 -1.34
C GLN A 203 -2.65 -16.77 -2.85
N LEU A 204 -1.67 -15.98 -3.26
CA LEU A 204 -1.47 -15.57 -4.65
C LEU A 204 -0.34 -16.31 -5.36
N ARG A 205 0.30 -17.29 -4.70
CA ARG A 205 1.52 -17.94 -5.20
C ARG A 205 1.39 -18.49 -6.62
N SER A 206 0.24 -19.05 -6.98
CA SER A 206 -0.03 -19.59 -8.32
C SER A 206 -0.23 -18.52 -9.41
N LEU A 207 -0.47 -17.28 -9.00
CA LEU A 207 -0.66 -16.13 -9.89
C LEU A 207 0.60 -15.24 -9.98
N MET A 208 1.57 -15.45 -9.10
CA MET A 208 2.84 -14.72 -9.10
C MET A 208 3.67 -15.09 -10.32
N THR A 209 4.43 -14.14 -10.85
CA THR A 209 5.40 -14.45 -11.91
C THR A 209 6.53 -15.35 -11.37
N PRO A 210 7.11 -16.26 -12.20
CA PRO A 210 8.19 -17.14 -11.74
C PRO A 210 9.38 -16.40 -11.11
N PRO A 211 9.87 -15.24 -11.64
CA PRO A 211 10.91 -14.46 -10.98
C PRO A 211 10.51 -13.98 -9.58
N ASN A 212 9.25 -13.56 -9.41
CA ASN A 212 8.76 -13.05 -8.12
C ASN A 212 8.55 -14.17 -7.08
N VAL A 213 8.18 -15.38 -7.52
CA VAL A 213 8.16 -16.57 -6.65
C VAL A 213 9.58 -16.88 -6.14
N THR A 214 10.58 -16.80 -7.01
CA THR A 214 11.99 -17.00 -6.64
C THR A 214 12.44 -15.91 -5.67
N LEU A 215 12.18 -14.65 -5.98
CA LEU A 215 12.53 -13.50 -5.12
C LEU A 215 11.90 -13.61 -3.72
N LEU A 216 10.61 -13.96 -3.63
CA LEU A 216 9.93 -14.16 -2.35
C LEU A 216 10.59 -15.30 -1.56
N SER A 217 10.92 -16.40 -2.23
CA SER A 217 11.58 -17.55 -1.60
C SER A 217 13.00 -17.19 -1.10
N ASP A 218 13.74 -16.37 -1.86
CA ASP A 218 15.06 -15.87 -1.47
C ASP A 218 14.97 -14.92 -0.28
N PHE A 219 13.95 -14.06 -0.27
CA PHE A 219 13.69 -13.16 0.85
C PHE A 219 13.38 -13.93 2.14
N ILE A 220 12.54 -14.96 2.07
CA ILE A 220 12.23 -15.84 3.21
C ILE A 220 13.52 -16.52 3.70
N ARG A 221 14.29 -17.16 2.80
CA ARG A 221 15.56 -17.79 3.15
C ARG A 221 16.58 -16.82 3.76
N ALA A 222 16.58 -15.58 3.30
CA ALA A 222 17.44 -14.55 3.91
C ALA A 222 17.03 -14.26 5.36
N ARG A 223 15.73 -14.11 5.64
CA ARG A 223 15.21 -13.84 6.99
C ARG A 223 15.55 -14.97 7.98
N ASP A 224 15.52 -16.22 7.53
CA ASP A 224 15.73 -17.41 8.37
C ASP A 224 17.22 -17.75 8.57
N SER A 225 18.12 -17.04 7.88
CA SER A 225 19.57 -17.34 7.93
C SER A 225 20.25 -16.69 9.14
N ALA A 226 21.41 -17.27 9.57
CA ALA A 226 22.33 -16.63 10.50
C ALA A 226 22.93 -15.35 9.91
N LEU A 227 23.50 -14.49 10.74
CA LEU A 227 23.87 -13.11 10.41
C LEU A 227 24.59 -12.94 9.05
N PHE A 228 25.72 -13.62 8.85
CA PHE A 228 26.48 -13.48 7.60
C PHE A 228 25.72 -13.99 6.38
N GLY A 229 25.05 -15.14 6.52
CA GLY A 229 24.19 -15.70 5.48
C GLY A 229 23.01 -14.78 5.16
N ARG A 230 22.41 -14.17 6.17
CA ARG A 230 21.31 -13.22 6.05
C ARG A 230 21.71 -11.99 5.24
N ILE A 231 22.84 -11.38 5.60
CA ILE A 231 23.35 -10.19 4.90
C ILE A 231 23.64 -10.52 3.43
N ARG A 232 24.34 -11.62 3.17
CA ARG A 232 24.70 -12.04 1.80
C ARG A 232 23.46 -12.31 0.97
N LYS A 233 22.54 -13.15 1.47
CA LYS A 233 21.31 -13.52 0.76
C LYS A 233 20.37 -12.31 0.59
N PHE A 234 20.25 -11.46 1.60
CA PHE A 234 19.44 -10.25 1.47
C PHE A 234 19.97 -9.32 0.38
N ARG A 235 21.29 -9.12 0.31
CA ARG A 235 21.90 -8.31 -0.74
C ARG A 235 21.64 -8.86 -2.15
N SER A 236 21.64 -10.18 -2.32
CA SER A 236 21.39 -10.81 -3.63
C SER A 236 19.92 -10.69 -4.08
N THR A 237 18.97 -10.40 -3.19
CA THR A 237 17.56 -10.20 -3.57
C THR A 237 17.31 -8.89 -4.32
N GLY A 238 18.19 -7.90 -4.22
CA GLY A 238 17.96 -6.59 -4.79
C GLY A 238 16.85 -5.77 -4.13
N ILE A 239 16.29 -6.23 -3.00
CA ILE A 239 15.22 -5.54 -2.25
C ILE A 239 15.72 -4.17 -1.79
N TYR A 240 14.88 -3.14 -1.97
CA TYR A 240 15.25 -1.76 -1.69
C TYR A 240 14.09 -0.94 -1.14
N ARG A 241 14.44 0.14 -0.45
CA ARG A 241 13.52 1.23 -0.09
C ARG A 241 13.77 2.44 -0.98
N GLN A 242 12.77 3.31 -1.07
CA GLN A 242 12.81 4.48 -1.94
C GLN A 242 13.88 5.52 -1.57
N THR A 243 14.33 5.56 -0.32
CA THR A 243 15.30 6.55 0.16
C THR A 243 16.57 5.89 0.68
N ALA A 244 17.71 6.60 0.59
CA ALA A 244 18.99 6.13 1.12
C ALA A 244 18.90 5.83 2.63
N LEU A 245 18.27 6.73 3.41
CA LEU A 245 18.05 6.51 4.84
C LEU A 245 17.16 5.29 5.12
N GLY A 246 16.14 5.06 4.26
CA GLY A 246 15.30 3.86 4.34
C GLY A 246 16.10 2.58 4.08
N ASN A 247 17.00 2.59 3.10
CA ASN A 247 17.89 1.45 2.81
C ASN A 247 18.88 1.20 3.96
N PHE A 248 19.43 2.26 4.56
CA PHE A 248 20.28 2.13 5.74
C PHE A 248 19.51 1.51 6.92
N GLY A 249 18.31 1.99 7.21
CA GLY A 249 17.44 1.41 8.24
C GLY A 249 17.09 -0.05 7.98
N MET A 250 16.88 -0.41 6.71
CA MET A 250 16.64 -1.80 6.32
C MET A 250 17.88 -2.67 6.52
N LEU A 251 19.08 -2.16 6.20
CA LEU A 251 20.33 -2.88 6.49
C LEU A 251 20.50 -3.15 7.99
N LEU A 252 20.17 -2.18 8.85
CA LEU A 252 20.14 -2.40 10.29
C LEU A 252 19.11 -3.48 10.68
N ALA A 253 17.92 -3.48 10.07
CA ALA A 253 16.93 -4.54 10.30
C ALA A 253 17.45 -5.92 9.92
N VAL A 254 18.20 -6.04 8.82
CA VAL A 254 18.89 -7.28 8.41
C VAL A 254 19.89 -7.71 9.49
N ILE A 255 20.77 -6.81 9.93
CA ILE A 255 21.82 -7.11 10.92
C ILE A 255 21.20 -7.58 12.24
N PHE A 256 20.19 -6.88 12.74
CA PHE A 256 19.56 -7.14 14.03
C PHE A 256 18.42 -8.17 14.01
N ASN A 257 18.22 -8.87 12.89
CA ASN A 257 17.13 -9.86 12.71
C ASN A 257 15.72 -9.28 12.95
N LYS A 258 15.47 -8.08 12.40
CA LYS A 258 14.21 -7.34 12.51
C LYS A 258 13.46 -7.17 11.17
N LEU A 259 13.80 -8.03 10.17
CA LEU A 259 13.10 -8.10 8.88
C LEU A 259 11.79 -8.86 8.97
#